data_4825206b0b426d47c43898b48b33ec99
#
_entry.id   4825206b0b426d47c43898b48b33ec99
#
_cell.length_a   1.000
_cell.length_b   1.000
_cell.length_c   1.000
_cell.angle_alpha   90.00
_cell.angle_beta   90.00
_cell.angle_gamma   90.00
#
_symmetry.space_group_name_H-M   'P 1'
#
loop_
_entity.id
_entity.type
_entity.pdbx_description
1 polymer ?
#
loop_
_entity_poly.entity_id
_entity_poly.type
_entity_poly.pdbx_seq_one_letter_code
_entity_poly.pdbx_strand_id
1 'polypeptide(L)'
;MNIFVGNIAFTATEDDLREFFEQHGTVDQVNLIIDRYTGRSRGFGFVEMPNADEAKAAIAALNGASLHNRPLTVNEARPRESRRDGGGREY
;
A
#
# COMPACT_ATOMS: atom_id res chain seq x y z
N MET A 1 2.73 9.10 -5.10
CA MET A 1 2.08 7.90 -5.68
C MET A 1 1.50 7.06 -4.56
N ASN A 2 0.26 6.65 -4.70
CA ASN A 2 -0.38 5.77 -3.72
C ASN A 2 -0.16 4.32 -4.10
N ILE A 3 0.12 3.51 -3.11
CA ILE A 3 0.40 2.09 -3.31
C ILE A 3 -0.61 1.29 -2.51
N PHE A 4 -1.29 0.35 -3.16
CA PHE A 4 -2.17 -0.57 -2.48
C PHE A 4 -1.36 -1.76 -1.96
N VAL A 5 -1.58 -2.12 -0.70
CA VAL A 5 -0.93 -3.27 -0.08
C VAL A 5 -2.01 -4.18 0.46
N GLY A 6 -2.05 -5.42 -0.02
CA GLY A 6 -3.03 -6.39 0.40
C GLY A 6 -2.39 -7.62 0.98
N ASN A 7 -3.23 -8.51 1.49
CA ASN A 7 -2.80 -9.77 2.10
C ASN A 7 -1.85 -9.55 3.28
N ILE A 8 -2.10 -8.49 4.04
CA ILE A 8 -1.28 -8.12 5.18
C ILE A 8 -1.63 -9.01 6.36
N ALA A 9 -0.62 -9.52 7.06
CA ALA A 9 -0.85 -10.30 8.27
C ALA A 9 -1.53 -9.45 9.32
N PHE A 10 -2.42 -10.05 10.10
CA PHE A 10 -3.14 -9.32 11.13
C PHE A 10 -2.23 -8.77 12.21
N THR A 11 -1.05 -9.37 12.37
CA THR A 11 -0.08 -8.91 13.37
C THR A 11 0.79 -7.77 12.87
N ALA A 12 0.76 -7.46 11.58
CA ALA A 12 1.58 -6.38 11.04
C ALA A 12 0.97 -5.03 11.40
N THR A 13 1.84 -4.04 11.63
CA THR A 13 1.41 -2.70 12.01
C THR A 13 1.78 -1.70 10.93
N GLU A 14 1.30 -0.46 11.11
CA GLU A 14 1.68 0.62 10.22
C GLU A 14 3.20 0.85 10.23
N ASP A 15 3.81 0.72 11.40
CA ASP A 15 5.25 0.88 11.48
C ASP A 15 5.97 -0.22 10.70
N ASP A 16 5.47 -1.44 10.74
CA ASP A 16 6.04 -2.54 9.97
C ASP A 16 6.01 -2.23 8.48
N LEU A 17 4.88 -1.73 8.01
CA LEU A 17 4.74 -1.38 6.59
C LEU A 17 5.66 -0.22 6.23
N ARG A 18 5.72 0.79 7.10
CA ARG A 18 6.59 1.93 6.85
C ARG A 18 8.03 1.51 6.71
N GLU A 19 8.53 0.71 7.63
CA GLU A 19 9.91 0.24 7.58
C GLU A 19 10.16 -0.58 6.32
N PHE A 20 9.19 -1.40 5.96
CA PHE A 20 9.32 -2.27 4.81
C PHE A 20 9.47 -1.44 3.53
N PHE A 21 8.67 -0.40 3.40
CA PHE A 21 8.71 0.44 2.20
C PHE A 21 9.84 1.46 2.24
N GLU A 22 10.25 1.90 3.43
CA GLU A 22 11.34 2.87 3.54
C GLU A 22 12.67 2.31 3.06
N GLN A 23 12.80 1.02 2.99
CA GLN A 23 14.01 0.42 2.42
C GLN A 23 14.17 0.75 0.95
N HIS A 24 13.11 1.15 0.29
CA HIS A 24 13.13 1.41 -1.15
C HIS A 24 12.96 2.89 -1.49
N GLY A 25 12.69 3.73 -0.50
CA GLY A 25 12.55 5.15 -0.75
C GLY A 25 11.81 5.85 0.38
N THR A 26 11.56 7.13 0.20
CA THR A 26 10.88 7.94 1.19
C THR A 26 9.40 7.58 1.23
N VAL A 27 8.90 7.34 2.44
CA VAL A 27 7.48 7.07 2.66
C VAL A 27 6.88 8.30 3.33
N ASP A 28 5.84 8.85 2.68
CA ASP A 28 5.15 10.02 3.22
C ASP A 28 4.08 9.62 4.21
N GLN A 29 3.32 8.58 3.90
CA GLN A 29 2.20 8.21 4.73
C GLN A 29 1.91 6.71 4.60
N VAL A 30 1.49 6.11 5.71
CA VAL A 30 1.03 4.72 5.74
C VAL A 30 -0.34 4.70 6.37
N ASN A 31 -1.28 4.01 5.73
CA ASN A 31 -2.65 3.96 6.20
C ASN A 31 -3.12 2.51 6.20
N LEU A 32 -3.06 1.88 7.36
CA LEU A 32 -3.50 0.50 7.52
C LEU A 32 -4.97 0.51 7.89
N ILE A 33 -5.79 -0.18 7.11
CA ILE A 33 -7.24 -0.17 7.32
C ILE A 33 -7.59 -1.13 8.45
N ILE A 34 -8.29 -0.62 9.45
CA ILE A 34 -8.62 -1.35 10.67
C ILE A 34 -10.14 -1.53 10.74
N ASP A 35 -10.55 -2.74 11.12
CA ASP A 35 -11.96 -3.03 11.34
C ASP A 35 -12.41 -2.35 12.64
N ARG A 36 -13.47 -1.55 12.56
CA ARG A 36 -13.95 -0.80 13.70
C ARG A 36 -14.49 -1.67 14.82
N TYR A 37 -15.04 -2.81 14.46
CA TYR A 37 -15.70 -3.65 15.45
C TYR A 37 -14.73 -4.50 16.22
N THR A 38 -13.71 -5.01 15.55
CA THR A 38 -12.75 -5.92 16.18
C THR A 38 -11.44 -5.25 16.54
N GLY A 39 -11.15 -4.09 15.97
CA GLY A 39 -9.87 -3.43 16.15
C GLY A 39 -8.72 -4.09 15.41
N ARG A 40 -9.02 -5.03 14.54
CA ARG A 40 -8.00 -5.76 13.80
C ARG A 40 -7.82 -5.22 12.40
N SER A 41 -6.63 -5.41 11.87
CA SER A 41 -6.36 -5.06 10.49
C SER A 41 -7.26 -5.85 9.57
N ARG A 42 -7.77 -5.18 8.53
CA ARG A 42 -8.57 -5.86 7.53
C ARG A 42 -7.73 -6.58 6.50
N GLY A 43 -6.42 -6.55 6.65
CA GLY A 43 -5.53 -7.24 5.75
C GLY A 43 -5.10 -6.42 4.55
N PHE A 44 -5.41 -5.13 4.53
CA PHE A 44 -4.95 -4.27 3.45
C PHE A 44 -4.78 -2.83 3.93
N GLY A 45 -4.06 -2.06 3.14
CA GLY A 45 -3.81 -0.67 3.45
C GLY A 45 -3.20 0.04 2.27
N PHE A 46 -2.77 1.28 2.51
CA PHE A 46 -2.19 2.12 1.48
C PHE A 46 -0.91 2.75 1.99
N VAL A 47 0.06 2.89 1.09
CA VAL A 47 1.31 3.59 1.39
C VAL A 47 1.48 4.69 0.37
N GLU A 48 1.81 5.89 0.84
CA GLU A 48 2.06 6.99 -0.07
C GLU A 48 3.54 7.29 -0.12
N MET A 49 4.11 7.25 -1.31
CA MET A 49 5.51 7.58 -1.57
C MET A 49 5.53 8.74 -2.56
N PRO A 50 6.17 9.87 -2.20
CA PRO A 50 6.13 11.04 -3.09
C PRO A 50 6.94 10.88 -4.36
N ASN A 51 7.95 10.03 -4.35
CA ASN A 51 8.79 9.82 -5.53
C ASN A 51 8.27 8.63 -6.33
N ALA A 52 7.81 8.90 -7.55
CA ALA A 52 7.19 7.86 -8.37
C ALA A 52 8.17 6.74 -8.72
N ASP A 53 9.43 7.07 -8.97
CA ASP A 53 10.42 6.05 -9.31
C ASP A 53 10.69 5.13 -8.14
N GLU A 54 10.80 5.70 -6.94
CA GLU A 54 10.98 4.89 -5.73
C GLU A 54 9.75 4.03 -5.47
N ALA A 55 8.57 4.60 -5.69
CA ALA A 55 7.33 3.86 -5.49
C ALA A 55 7.25 2.66 -6.43
N LYS A 56 7.60 2.86 -7.68
CA LYS A 56 7.58 1.77 -8.65
C LYS A 56 8.59 0.68 -8.28
N ALA A 57 9.77 1.08 -7.83
CA ALA A 57 10.77 0.12 -7.39
C ALA A 57 10.28 -0.66 -6.19
N ALA A 58 9.61 0.01 -5.25
CA ALA A 58 9.06 -0.65 -4.08
C ALA A 58 7.99 -1.66 -4.47
N ILE A 59 7.10 -1.28 -5.40
CA ILE A 59 6.06 -2.19 -5.87
C ILE A 59 6.69 -3.44 -6.46
N ALA A 60 7.68 -3.27 -7.32
CA ALA A 60 8.32 -4.41 -7.97
C ALA A 60 9.04 -5.29 -6.97
N ALA A 61 9.68 -4.70 -5.97
CA ALA A 61 10.47 -5.45 -5.00
C ALA A 61 9.62 -6.12 -3.96
N LEU A 62 8.52 -5.50 -3.56
CA LEU A 62 7.76 -5.96 -2.40
C LEU A 62 6.52 -6.77 -2.77
N ASN A 63 6.11 -6.76 -4.04
CA ASN A 63 4.98 -7.59 -4.44
C ASN A 63 5.39 -9.06 -4.32
N GLY A 64 4.71 -9.80 -3.46
CA GLY A 64 5.06 -11.18 -3.18
C GLY A 64 6.07 -11.33 -2.05
N ALA A 65 6.62 -10.24 -1.54
CA ALA A 65 7.58 -10.32 -0.45
C ALA A 65 6.85 -10.68 0.85
N SER A 66 7.54 -11.43 1.69
CA SER A 66 6.94 -11.94 2.92
C SER A 66 7.08 -10.94 4.06
N LEU A 67 5.97 -10.60 4.70
CA LEU A 67 5.97 -9.80 5.91
C LEU A 67 5.13 -10.56 6.93
N HIS A 68 5.72 -10.83 8.10
CA HIS A 68 5.08 -11.66 9.13
C HIS A 68 4.57 -12.99 8.55
N ASN A 69 5.39 -13.60 7.70
CA ASN A 69 5.12 -14.91 7.10
C ASN A 69 3.95 -14.93 6.12
N ARG A 70 3.56 -13.77 5.60
CA ARG A 70 2.52 -13.72 4.56
C ARG A 70 3.03 -12.92 3.37
N PRO A 71 2.86 -13.44 2.16
CA PRO A 71 3.28 -12.69 0.97
C PRO A 71 2.34 -11.52 0.73
N LEU A 72 2.91 -10.34 0.56
CA LEU A 72 2.11 -9.15 0.30
C LEU A 72 1.69 -9.06 -1.15
N THR A 73 0.52 -8.49 -1.38
CA THR A 73 0.10 -8.06 -2.71
C THR A 73 0.32 -6.56 -2.78
N VAL A 74 1.20 -6.12 -3.68
CA VAL A 74 1.56 -4.70 -3.76
C VAL A 74 1.33 -4.21 -5.17
N ASN A 75 0.47 -3.21 -5.32
CA ASN A 75 0.12 -2.66 -6.62
C ASN A 75 -0.03 -1.15 -6.50
N GLU A 76 0.04 -0.48 -7.64
CA GLU A 76 -0.23 0.95 -7.65
C GLU A 76 -1.72 1.19 -7.45
N ALA A 77 -2.06 2.09 -6.52
CA ALA A 77 -3.43 2.51 -6.29
C ALA A 77 -3.67 3.82 -7.00
N ARG A 78 -4.68 3.86 -7.85
CA ARG A 78 -4.95 5.06 -8.62
C ARG A 78 -5.77 6.06 -7.83
N PRO A 79 -5.40 7.35 -7.89
CA PRO A 79 -6.21 8.38 -7.27
C PRO A 79 -7.57 8.49 -7.97
N ARG A 80 -8.58 8.88 -7.22
CA ARG A 80 -9.90 9.06 -7.79
C ARG A 80 -9.94 10.07 -8.91
N GLU A 81 -9.20 11.12 -8.74
CA GLU A 81 -9.18 12.19 -9.72
C GLU A 81 -8.78 11.70 -11.08
N SER A 82 -7.84 10.79 -11.13
CA SER A 82 -7.42 10.25 -12.40
C SER A 82 -8.53 9.55 -13.11
N ARG A 83 -9.35 8.85 -12.37
CA ARG A 83 -10.44 8.11 -13.01
C ARG A 83 -11.50 9.01 -13.58
N ARG A 84 -11.73 10.14 -12.94
CA ARG A 84 -12.72 11.07 -13.45
C ARG A 84 -12.36 11.62 -14.79
N ASP A 85 -11.09 11.77 -15.00
CA ASP A 85 -10.67 12.27 -16.28
C ASP A 85 -10.96 11.36 -17.40
N GLY A 86 -11.10 10.25 -17.10
CA GLY A 86 -11.43 9.40 -18.16
C GLY A 86 -12.85 9.59 -18.50
N GLY A 87 -12.95 10.46 -18.39
CA GLY A 87 -13.81 10.49 -18.56
C GLY A 87 -14.51 9.82 -18.39
N GLY A 88 -14.40 10.00 -18.08
CA GLY A 88 -14.87 9.68 -17.88
C GLY A 88 -15.44 8.95 -17.81
N ARG A 89 -15.68 8.79 -18.05
CA ARG A 89 -16.14 8.13 -18.03
C ARG A 89 -16.47 7.11 -18.12
N GLU A 90 -16.59 6.97 -17.82
CA GLU A 90 -16.61 6.14 -17.74
C GLU A 90 -16.92 5.34 -17.84
N TYR A 91 -17.17 5.32 -17.92
CA TYR A 91 -17.26 4.64 -17.75
C TYR A 91 -17.81 4.41 -17.92
#